data_58e240783144fe8d7c125803de90c134
#
_entry.id   58e240783144fe8d7c125803de90c134
#
_cell.length_a   1.000
_cell.length_b   1.000
_cell.length_c   1.000
_cell.angle_alpha   90.00
_cell.angle_beta   90.00
_cell.angle_gamma   90.00
#
_symmetry.space_group_name_H-M   'P 1'
#
loop_
_entity.id
_entity.type
_entity.pdbx_description
1 polymer ?
#
loop_
_entity_poly.entity_id
_entity_poly.type
_entity_poly.pdbx_seq_one_letter_code
_entity_poly.pdbx_strand_id
1 'polypeptide(L)' 'MQLNGQTYPYHAGLTLHAVIADLGLRHDAIVVMRGDDVYKRGKIPDVPLQQDDVVEIVRMMQGG' A
#
# COMPACT_ATOMS: atom_id res chain seq x y z
N MET A 1 -0.57 -6.86 -9.99
CA MET A 1 -1.51 -5.89 -9.42
C MET A 1 -1.19 -4.49 -9.88
N GLN A 2 -2.04 -3.53 -9.60
CA GLN A 2 -1.82 -2.12 -9.90
C GLN A 2 -1.43 -1.38 -8.63
N LEU A 3 -0.36 -0.59 -8.72
CA LEU A 3 0.09 0.24 -7.61
C LEU A 3 0.30 1.66 -8.13
N ASN A 4 -0.51 2.59 -7.63
CA ASN A 4 -0.46 3.99 -8.07
C ASN A 4 -0.56 4.13 -9.60
N GLY A 5 -1.43 3.34 -10.21
CA GLY A 5 -1.67 3.36 -11.64
C GLY A 5 -0.62 2.64 -12.48
N GLN A 6 0.34 1.99 -11.86
CA GLN A 6 1.39 1.25 -12.57
C GLN A 6 1.35 -0.23 -12.18
N THR A 7 1.82 -1.08 -13.08
CA THR A 7 1.92 -2.49 -12.80
C THR A 7 2.98 -2.74 -11.73
N TYR A 8 2.62 -3.51 -10.72
CA TYR A 8 3.54 -3.95 -9.67
C TYR A 8 3.62 -5.49 -9.69
N PRO A 9 4.82 -6.06 -9.60
CA PRO A 9 4.97 -7.52 -9.64
C PRO A 9 4.20 -8.19 -8.52
N TYR A 10 3.41 -9.20 -8.87
CA TYR A 10 2.65 -9.97 -7.90
C TYR A 10 3.16 -11.39 -7.83
N HIS A 11 3.14 -11.95 -6.61
CA HIS A 11 3.39 -13.37 -6.40
C HIS A 11 2.49 -13.85 -5.25
N ALA A 12 2.22 -15.16 -5.23
CA ALA A 12 1.43 -15.74 -4.15
C ALA A 12 2.10 -15.46 -2.81
N GLY A 13 1.31 -15.01 -1.84
CA GLY A 13 1.81 -14.67 -0.52
C GLY A 13 2.23 -13.22 -0.34
N LEU A 14 2.13 -12.41 -1.40
CA LEU A 14 2.46 -10.98 -1.28
C LEU A 14 1.48 -10.30 -0.33
N THR A 15 2.02 -9.52 0.61
CA THR A 15 1.21 -8.78 1.58
C THR A 15 1.43 -7.28 1.43
N LEU A 16 0.51 -6.52 2.01
CA LEU A 16 0.58 -5.05 1.95
C LEU A 16 1.85 -4.52 2.63
N HIS A 17 2.21 -5.07 3.79
CA HIS A 17 3.44 -4.63 4.47
C HIS A 17 4.68 -4.92 3.65
N ALA A 18 4.70 -6.02 2.90
CA ALA A 18 5.83 -6.35 2.04
C ALA A 18 6.00 -5.30 0.94
N VAL A 19 4.90 -4.84 0.35
CA VAL A 19 4.95 -3.79 -0.67
C VAL A 19 5.46 -2.48 -0.07
N ILE A 20 4.96 -2.10 1.11
CA ILE A 20 5.39 -0.88 1.79
C ILE A 20 6.89 -0.94 2.09
N ALA A 21 7.37 -2.08 2.56
CA ALA A 21 8.79 -2.26 2.85
C ALA A 21 9.64 -2.17 1.58
N ASP A 22 9.18 -2.78 0.49
CA ASP A 22 9.88 -2.73 -0.79
C ASP A 22 10.03 -1.31 -1.29
N LEU A 23 9.03 -0.47 -1.07
CA LEU A 23 9.06 0.94 -1.48
C LEU A 23 9.85 1.83 -0.51
N GLY A 24 10.29 1.29 0.62
CA GLY A 24 11.01 2.06 1.61
C GLY A 24 10.18 3.10 2.32
N LEU A 25 8.88 2.90 2.43
CA LEU A 25 7.97 3.87 3.02
C LEU A 25 7.72 3.57 4.49
N ARG A 26 7.35 4.60 5.24
CA ARG A 26 7.01 4.47 6.65
C ARG A 26 5.50 4.41 6.80
N HIS A 27 5.02 3.48 7.63
CA HIS A 27 3.59 3.30 7.85
C HIS A 27 2.91 4.55 8.42
N ASP A 28 3.64 5.34 9.20
CA ASP A 28 3.10 6.55 9.82
C ASP A 28 3.12 7.76 8.89
N ALA A 29 3.63 7.60 7.67
CA ALA A 29 3.76 8.69 6.71
C ALA A 29 2.90 8.49 5.47
N ILE A 30 2.09 7.45 5.42
CA ILE A 30 1.31 7.10 4.23
C ILE A 30 -0.13 6.77 4.60
N VAL A 31 -1.01 6.96 3.62
CA VAL A 31 -2.38 6.45 3.63
C VAL A 31 -2.48 5.48 2.47
N VAL A 32 -3.10 4.33 2.68
CA VAL A 32 -3.25 3.30 1.66
C VAL A 32 -4.72 3.13 1.33
N MET A 33 -5.04 3.12 0.04
CA MET A 33 -6.36 2.80 -0.44
C MET A 33 -6.30 1.51 -1.25
N ARG A 34 -7.18 0.57 -0.93
CA ARG A 34 -7.28 -0.72 -1.61
C ARG A 34 -8.74 -1.00 -1.90
N GLY A 35 -9.14 -0.82 -3.15
CA GLY A 35 -10.55 -0.89 -3.49
C GLY A 35 -11.33 0.15 -2.71
N ASP A 36 -12.32 -0.29 -1.94
CA ASP A 36 -13.13 0.61 -1.12
C ASP A 36 -12.56 0.81 0.29
N ASP A 37 -11.47 0.14 0.63
CA ASP A 37 -10.88 0.24 1.95
C ASP A 37 -9.86 1.37 1.99
N VAL A 38 -9.86 2.10 3.11
CA VAL A 38 -8.87 3.14 3.39
C VAL A 38 -8.17 2.81 4.69
N TYR A 39 -6.86 2.70 4.64
CA TYR A 39 -6.04 2.41 5.81
C TYR A 39 -5.28 3.66 6.18
N LYS A 40 -5.50 4.14 7.41
CA LYS A 40 -4.95 5.41 7.88
C LYS A 40 -3.50 5.26 8.31
N ARG A 41 -2.80 6.38 8.40
CA ARG A 41 -1.40 6.44 8.81
C ARG A 41 -1.20 5.73 10.15
N GLY A 42 -0.16 4.90 10.21
CA GLY A 42 0.18 4.17 11.42
C GLY A 42 -0.80 3.05 11.80
N LYS A 43 -1.84 2.85 10.99
CA LYS A 43 -2.87 1.84 11.27
C LYS A 43 -3.12 0.98 10.03
N ILE A 44 -2.05 0.67 9.31
CA ILE A 44 -2.14 -0.11 8.07
C ILE A 44 -1.98 -1.58 8.42
N PRO A 45 -3.05 -2.40 8.23
CA PRO A 45 -2.93 -3.83 8.53
C PRO A 45 -2.10 -4.55 7.48
N ASP A 46 -1.52 -5.67 7.89
CA ASP A 46 -0.81 -6.53 6.96
C ASP A 46 -1.77 -7.52 6.35
N VAL A 47 -2.40 -7.10 5.25
CA VAL A 47 -3.40 -7.92 4.57
C VAL A 47 -2.77 -8.61 3.36
N PRO A 48 -3.22 -9.84 3.03
CA PRO A 48 -2.78 -10.50 1.81
C PRO A 48 -3.36 -9.78 0.61
N LEU A 49 -2.55 -9.66 -0.44
CA LEU A 49 -2.95 -9.00 -1.67
C LEU A 49 -3.36 -10.04 -2.71
N GLN A 50 -4.15 -9.60 -3.70
CA GLN A 50 -4.62 -10.42 -4.79
C GLN A 50 -3.96 -9.97 -6.08
N GLN A 51 -3.92 -10.86 -7.06
CA GLN A 51 -3.29 -10.56 -8.35
C GLN A 51 -3.95 -9.38 -9.06
N ASP A 52 -5.26 -9.19 -8.86
CA ASP A 52 -6.02 -8.13 -9.52
C ASP A 52 -6.30 -6.94 -8.61
N ASP A 53 -5.63 -6.86 -7.47
CA ASP A 53 -5.81 -5.72 -6.56
C ASP A 53 -5.33 -4.43 -7.20
N VAL A 54 -6.05 -3.35 -6.87
CA VAL A 54 -5.67 -1.99 -7.22
C VAL A 54 -5.41 -1.25 -5.92
N VAL A 55 -4.17 -0.85 -5.74
CA VAL A 55 -3.72 -0.22 -4.50
C VAL A 55 -3.16 1.16 -4.81
N GLU A 56 -3.53 2.14 -4.00
CA GLU A 56 -2.95 3.46 -4.05
C GLU A 56 -2.33 3.81 -2.72
N ILE A 57 -1.10 4.31 -2.77
CA ILE A 57 -0.38 4.76 -1.58
C ILE A 57 -0.09 6.24 -1.73
N VAL A 58 -0.59 7.03 -0.79
CA VAL A 58 -0.42 8.48 -0.78
C VAL A 58 0.52 8.83 0.36
N ARG A 59 1.63 9.50 0.04
CA ARG A 59 2.55 9.99 1.05
C ARG A 59 2.00 11.28 1.63
N MET A 60 1.95 11.34 2.96
CA MET A 60 1.49 12.52 3.65
C MET A 60 2.67 13.45 3.87
N MET A 61 2.57 14.64 3.30
CA MET A 61 3.57 15.67 3.52
C MET A 61 3.48 16.17 4.94
N GLN A 62 4.61 16.30 5.59
CA GLN A 62 4.66 16.97 6.86
C GLN A 62 4.32 18.45 6.64
N GLY A 63 3.28 18.91 7.28
CA GLY A 63 2.85 20.30 7.15
C GLY A 63 3.82 21.24 7.85
N GLY A 64 4.57 21.91 7.08
CA GLY A 64 5.52 22.89 7.61
C GLY A 64 6.82 22.27 8.04
#